data_da54637a5abbf743e60fe906147ebb0c
#
_entry.id   da54637a5abbf743e60fe906147ebb0c
#
_cell.length_a   1.000
_cell.length_b   1.000
_cell.length_c   1.000
_cell.angle_alpha   90.00
_cell.angle_beta   90.00
_cell.angle_gamma   90.00
#
_symmetry.space_group_name_H-M   'P 1'
#
loop_
_entity.id
_entity.type
_entity.pdbx_description
1 polymer ?
#
loop_
_entity_poly.entity_id
_entity_poly.type
_entity_poly.pdbx_seq_one_letter_code
_entity_poly.pdbx_strand_id
1 'polypeptide(L)'
;MLQRRGIHRKLNVTLRIHVKLQEIKHVITCYAENGNKVTTSYLVKLVYKFCEMYSEIHYYPYQEQFAKRIIRSLLTNDGDEISALFSRQTGKSETVATTVGGCMIILPTLANMPMFADDKRLSMFRKGLFVGIFAPSLRQAQTTFNRMKTRLTCTNSQAVLDEFGLEFSTSNGQTVALTNGSFATSVSASDRSNIEGDSYMLIICEECQDISSFKIRKSIHPMGASYNASIIKIGTATTFKGDFYDVIERNKKAYKEGKIKIRNHFEYDYKICQKYNEKYRKYVEKEKHRLGEHSDEFRMSYGLEWILERGMFIDVMQLENLCGLKECRRVKTDLTKEHIVGIDIAKKDDSTVITVIEVDWDNPVIIETQKTKSNESIQYTVYKTRIKDWYELNGDNYDKQYYEILNYLRNFKVKKIMIDATKEEGMSDRLQVNLPNIEVVSCIFSSQFKDRMYKTLDSSIKCGRSTYPCDEETQATREYQKFIEQMGELEKDFRGQLMVCHHPDRRGAHDDYCDSWALAVLGAHDKCEEIRVQGYQENKIFSSHSKGMYTRINKYTARRRR
;
A
#
# COMPACT_ATOMS: atom_id res chain seq x y z
N MET A 1 4.67 -52.18 21.33
CA MET A 1 4.99 -51.24 22.43
C MET A 1 4.81 -49.78 22.04
N LEU A 2 5.21 -49.34 20.87
CA LEU A 2 5.08 -47.95 20.41
C LEU A 2 3.61 -47.47 20.27
N GLN A 3 2.71 -48.28 19.74
CA GLN A 3 1.28 -47.96 19.63
C GLN A 3 0.60 -47.78 20.99
N ARG A 4 0.90 -48.62 21.97
CA ARG A 4 0.35 -48.47 23.34
C ARG A 4 0.84 -47.19 24.04
N ARG A 5 2.09 -46.80 23.84
CA ARG A 5 2.61 -45.51 24.38
C ARG A 5 1.94 -44.30 23.74
N GLY A 6 1.61 -44.38 22.44
CA GLY A 6 0.90 -43.30 21.72
C GLY A 6 -0.55 -43.13 22.22
N ILE A 7 -1.26 -44.24 22.47
CA ILE A 7 -2.63 -44.26 23.00
C ILE A 7 -2.67 -43.69 24.44
N HIS A 8 -1.76 -44.10 25.30
CA HIS A 8 -1.67 -43.56 26.68
C HIS A 8 -1.32 -42.08 26.70
N ARG A 9 -0.48 -41.60 25.77
CA ARG A 9 -0.15 -40.16 25.66
C ARG A 9 -1.35 -39.32 25.20
N LYS A 10 -2.12 -39.81 24.22
CA LYS A 10 -3.37 -39.17 23.77
C LYS A 10 -4.40 -39.10 24.90
N LEU A 11 -4.66 -40.21 25.60
CA LEU A 11 -5.61 -40.27 26.72
C LEU A 11 -5.25 -39.27 27.84
N ASN A 12 -3.97 -39.16 28.19
CA ASN A 12 -3.50 -38.21 29.21
C ASN A 12 -3.67 -36.75 28.79
N VAL A 13 -3.50 -36.43 27.50
CA VAL A 13 -3.71 -35.07 26.96
C VAL A 13 -5.22 -34.76 26.98
N THR A 14 -6.05 -35.63 26.48
CA THR A 14 -7.52 -35.47 26.47
C THR A 14 -8.07 -35.26 27.89
N LEU A 15 -7.63 -36.06 28.87
CA LEU A 15 -8.05 -35.93 30.27
C LEU A 15 -7.61 -34.56 30.86
N ARG A 16 -6.37 -34.11 30.60
CA ARG A 16 -5.89 -32.83 31.08
C ARG A 16 -6.68 -31.66 30.47
N ILE A 17 -7.00 -31.72 29.18
CA ILE A 17 -7.80 -30.70 28.50
C ILE A 17 -9.24 -30.72 29.04
N HIS A 18 -9.84 -31.87 29.17
CA HIS A 18 -11.18 -32.03 29.76
C HIS A 18 -11.24 -31.36 31.15
N VAL A 19 -10.29 -31.65 32.05
CA VAL A 19 -10.24 -31.03 33.39
C VAL A 19 -10.11 -29.50 33.27
N LYS A 20 -9.22 -28.98 32.44
CA LYS A 20 -9.05 -27.51 32.25
C LYS A 20 -10.29 -26.86 31.66
N LEU A 21 -10.97 -27.50 30.71
CA LEU A 21 -12.23 -27.00 30.15
C LEU A 21 -13.36 -27.01 31.15
N GLN A 22 -13.45 -28.05 32.01
CA GLN A 22 -14.40 -28.09 33.11
C GLN A 22 -14.10 -27.01 34.15
N GLU A 23 -12.83 -26.79 34.50
CA GLU A 23 -12.41 -25.64 35.33
C GLU A 23 -12.86 -24.30 34.73
N ILE A 24 -12.65 -24.09 33.42
CA ILE A 24 -13.10 -22.88 32.72
C ILE A 24 -14.63 -22.76 32.78
N LYS A 25 -15.38 -23.83 32.45
CA LYS A 25 -16.84 -23.85 32.55
C LYS A 25 -17.30 -23.56 33.98
N HIS A 26 -16.73 -24.24 34.96
CA HIS A 26 -17.07 -24.05 36.38
C HIS A 26 -16.79 -22.63 36.86
N VAL A 27 -15.62 -22.08 36.57
CA VAL A 27 -15.26 -20.71 36.93
C VAL A 27 -16.22 -19.70 36.30
N ILE A 28 -16.60 -19.88 35.02
CA ILE A 28 -17.56 -19.01 34.34
C ILE A 28 -18.95 -19.13 35.03
N THR A 29 -19.40 -20.36 35.33
CA THR A 29 -20.69 -20.60 35.95
C THR A 29 -20.75 -20.00 37.35
N CYS A 30 -19.78 -20.29 38.21
CA CYS A 30 -19.69 -19.72 39.56
C CYS A 30 -19.63 -18.18 39.55
N TYR A 31 -18.96 -17.60 38.54
CA TYR A 31 -18.86 -16.12 38.43
C TYR A 31 -20.21 -15.50 38.07
N ALA A 32 -20.98 -16.16 37.20
CA ALA A 32 -22.33 -15.73 36.83
C ALA A 32 -23.37 -15.99 37.94
N GLU A 33 -23.34 -17.14 38.63
CA GLU A 33 -24.23 -17.48 39.72
C GLU A 33 -24.10 -16.58 40.93
N ASN A 34 -22.87 -16.05 41.20
CA ASN A 34 -22.65 -15.07 42.27
C ASN A 34 -23.10 -13.66 41.92
N GLY A 35 -23.88 -13.46 40.83
CA GLY A 35 -24.37 -12.13 40.41
C GLY A 35 -23.28 -11.18 39.91
N ASN A 36 -22.07 -11.65 39.73
CA ASN A 36 -20.97 -10.82 39.24
C ASN A 36 -21.10 -10.60 37.72
N LYS A 37 -21.14 -9.35 37.31
CA LYS A 37 -21.20 -8.98 35.90
C LYS A 37 -19.89 -9.33 35.20
N VAL A 38 -19.88 -10.30 34.28
CA VAL A 38 -18.70 -10.71 33.51
C VAL A 38 -18.17 -9.54 32.70
N THR A 39 -17.01 -9.01 33.10
CA THR A 39 -16.41 -7.85 32.42
C THR A 39 -15.75 -8.24 31.09
N THR A 40 -15.61 -7.29 30.16
CA THR A 40 -14.87 -7.50 28.91
C THR A 40 -13.42 -7.90 29.17
N SER A 41 -12.78 -7.32 30.19
CA SER A 41 -11.40 -7.67 30.56
C SER A 41 -11.26 -9.11 31.05
N TYR A 42 -12.27 -9.62 31.73
CA TYR A 42 -12.32 -11.02 32.15
C TYR A 42 -12.47 -11.95 30.93
N LEU A 43 -13.39 -11.66 30.01
CA LEU A 43 -13.55 -12.44 28.78
C LEU A 43 -12.28 -12.44 27.92
N VAL A 44 -11.62 -11.28 27.78
CA VAL A 44 -10.34 -11.20 27.07
C VAL A 44 -9.29 -12.13 27.68
N LYS A 45 -9.18 -12.14 29.03
CA LYS A 45 -8.23 -13.01 29.74
C LYS A 45 -8.56 -14.48 29.55
N LEU A 46 -9.85 -14.83 29.61
CA LEU A 46 -10.34 -16.20 29.43
C LEU A 46 -10.03 -16.70 28.01
N VAL A 47 -10.44 -15.95 26.98
CA VAL A 47 -10.19 -16.30 25.57
C VAL A 47 -8.70 -16.40 25.29
N TYR A 48 -7.89 -15.46 25.82
CA TYR A 48 -6.44 -15.51 25.70
C TYR A 48 -5.85 -16.80 26.29
N LYS A 49 -6.25 -17.19 27.52
CA LYS A 49 -5.81 -18.45 28.14
C LYS A 49 -6.26 -19.69 27.37
N PHE A 50 -7.44 -19.64 26.81
CA PHE A 50 -7.92 -20.69 25.92
C PHE A 50 -7.03 -20.81 24.66
N CYS A 51 -6.61 -19.67 24.06
CA CYS A 51 -5.71 -19.69 22.90
C CYS A 51 -4.36 -20.36 23.22
N GLU A 52 -3.78 -20.13 24.39
CA GLU A 52 -2.56 -20.84 24.81
C GLU A 52 -2.80 -22.35 25.01
N MET A 53 -3.95 -22.71 25.60
CA MET A 53 -4.27 -24.09 25.92
C MET A 53 -4.50 -24.96 24.67
N TYR A 54 -5.34 -24.51 23.74
CA TYR A 54 -5.68 -25.29 22.56
C TYR A 54 -4.50 -25.46 21.59
N SER A 55 -3.63 -24.45 21.48
CA SER A 55 -2.58 -24.39 20.48
C SER A 55 -1.23 -24.97 20.92
N GLU A 56 -1.07 -25.28 22.21
CA GLU A 56 0.20 -25.65 22.85
C GLU A 56 1.28 -24.55 22.74
N ILE A 57 0.86 -23.28 22.56
CA ILE A 57 1.76 -22.14 22.48
C ILE A 57 1.64 -21.25 23.70
N HIS A 58 2.77 -20.86 24.25
CA HIS A 58 2.85 -19.78 25.23
C HIS A 58 3.34 -18.52 24.54
N TYR A 59 2.54 -17.47 24.63
CA TYR A 59 2.91 -16.17 24.06
C TYR A 59 4.00 -15.50 24.87
N TYR A 60 4.95 -14.90 24.19
CA TYR A 60 5.84 -13.93 24.82
C TYR A 60 5.06 -12.68 25.25
N PRO A 61 5.52 -11.90 26.24
CA PRO A 61 4.79 -10.74 26.74
C PRO A 61 4.38 -9.72 25.68
N TYR A 62 5.20 -9.52 24.65
CA TYR A 62 4.88 -8.65 23.54
C TYR A 62 3.78 -9.23 22.63
N GLN A 63 3.75 -10.54 22.44
CA GLN A 63 2.71 -11.25 21.67
C GLN A 63 1.39 -11.26 22.45
N GLU A 64 1.44 -11.46 23.78
CA GLU A 64 0.29 -11.42 24.67
C GLU A 64 -0.48 -10.09 24.56
N GLN A 65 0.23 -8.96 24.58
CA GLN A 65 -0.40 -7.64 24.48
C GLN A 65 -1.17 -7.49 23.17
N PHE A 66 -0.57 -7.91 22.06
CA PHE A 66 -1.20 -7.86 20.73
C PHE A 66 -2.37 -8.83 20.61
N ALA A 67 -2.22 -10.09 21.05
CA ALA A 67 -3.29 -11.08 21.06
C ALA A 67 -4.51 -10.61 21.87
N LYS A 68 -4.29 -10.07 23.08
CA LYS A 68 -5.36 -9.51 23.92
C LYS A 68 -6.08 -8.33 23.27
N ARG A 69 -5.36 -7.50 22.47
CA ARG A 69 -6.00 -6.39 21.73
C ARG A 69 -6.91 -6.92 20.63
N ILE A 70 -6.48 -7.95 19.88
CA ILE A 70 -7.32 -8.60 18.85
C ILE A 70 -8.60 -9.15 19.48
N ILE A 71 -8.47 -9.95 20.56
CA ILE A 71 -9.61 -10.54 21.27
C ILE A 71 -10.56 -9.43 21.78
N ARG A 72 -10.00 -8.37 22.33
CA ARG A 72 -10.81 -7.25 22.83
C ARG A 72 -11.59 -6.58 21.72
N SER A 73 -10.97 -6.33 20.56
CA SER A 73 -11.62 -5.71 19.40
C SER A 73 -12.83 -6.53 18.94
N LEU A 74 -12.67 -7.84 18.83
CA LEU A 74 -13.77 -8.76 18.52
C LEU A 74 -14.91 -8.67 19.54
N LEU A 75 -14.58 -8.70 20.85
CA LEU A 75 -15.59 -8.67 21.92
C LEU A 75 -16.29 -7.30 22.06
N THR A 76 -15.64 -6.22 21.71
CA THR A 76 -16.24 -4.86 21.77
C THR A 76 -16.86 -4.44 20.46
N ASN A 77 -16.59 -5.13 19.38
CA ASN A 77 -16.98 -4.78 18.01
C ASN A 77 -16.66 -3.30 17.70
N ASP A 78 -15.44 -2.87 18.07
CA ASP A 78 -15.04 -1.47 17.97
C ASP A 78 -14.72 -1.03 16.53
N GLY A 79 -14.53 -1.98 15.61
CA GLY A 79 -14.22 -1.71 14.21
C GLY A 79 -12.85 -1.04 14.01
N ASP A 80 -11.98 -1.14 14.99
CA ASP A 80 -10.69 -0.47 14.97
C ASP A 80 -9.71 -1.09 13.96
N GLU A 81 -8.88 -0.23 13.37
CA GLU A 81 -7.70 -0.65 12.64
C GLU A 81 -6.52 -0.80 13.61
N ILE A 82 -6.06 -2.03 13.78
CA ILE A 82 -4.96 -2.40 14.68
C ILE A 82 -3.72 -2.68 13.86
N SER A 83 -2.65 -1.94 14.09
CA SER A 83 -1.37 -2.11 13.40
C SER A 83 -0.33 -2.79 14.28
N ALA A 84 0.45 -3.71 13.68
CA ALA A 84 1.53 -4.39 14.38
C ALA A 84 2.79 -4.47 13.50
N LEU A 85 3.84 -3.82 13.97
CA LEU A 85 5.15 -3.76 13.37
C LEU A 85 6.11 -4.59 14.22
N PHE A 86 6.45 -5.80 13.76
CA PHE A 86 7.30 -6.73 14.49
C PHE A 86 8.55 -7.04 13.68
N SER A 87 9.67 -7.10 14.36
CA SER A 87 10.93 -7.58 13.78
C SER A 87 10.76 -8.94 13.11
N ARG A 88 11.50 -9.19 12.04
CA ARG A 88 11.44 -10.48 11.31
C ARG A 88 11.65 -11.66 12.25
N GLN A 89 10.93 -12.77 12.00
CA GLN A 89 11.03 -14.05 12.74
C GLN A 89 10.64 -13.99 14.23
N THR A 90 9.92 -12.96 14.69
CA THR A 90 9.49 -12.82 16.09
C THR A 90 8.09 -13.38 16.36
N GLY A 91 7.48 -14.03 15.36
CA GLY A 91 6.22 -14.76 15.52
C GLY A 91 4.96 -13.92 15.37
N LYS A 92 5.00 -12.78 14.64
CA LYS A 92 3.79 -11.95 14.39
C LYS A 92 2.63 -12.76 13.79
N SER A 93 2.87 -13.45 12.66
CA SER A 93 1.86 -14.28 11.98
C SER A 93 1.43 -15.50 12.81
N GLU A 94 2.35 -16.05 13.62
CA GLU A 94 2.01 -17.12 14.58
C GLU A 94 1.04 -16.62 15.65
N THR A 95 1.28 -15.43 16.19
CA THR A 95 0.40 -14.80 17.19
C THR A 95 -1.00 -14.60 16.63
N VAL A 96 -1.12 -14.08 15.40
CA VAL A 96 -2.42 -13.88 14.74
C VAL A 96 -3.10 -15.21 14.50
N ALA A 97 -2.42 -16.18 13.87
CA ALA A 97 -2.97 -17.47 13.52
C ALA A 97 -3.49 -18.23 14.76
N THR A 98 -2.70 -18.23 15.84
CA THR A 98 -3.06 -18.89 17.11
C THR A 98 -4.24 -18.18 17.77
N THR A 99 -4.24 -16.86 17.85
CA THR A 99 -5.32 -16.09 18.47
C THR A 99 -6.63 -16.26 17.73
N VAL A 100 -6.59 -16.12 16.40
CA VAL A 100 -7.78 -16.21 15.55
C VAL A 100 -8.36 -17.62 15.54
N GLY A 101 -7.51 -18.64 15.41
CA GLY A 101 -7.95 -20.04 15.49
C GLY A 101 -8.65 -20.36 16.82
N GLY A 102 -8.12 -19.86 17.95
CA GLY A 102 -8.76 -19.98 19.25
C GLY A 102 -10.10 -19.24 19.34
N CYS A 103 -10.17 -18.03 18.78
CA CYS A 103 -11.42 -17.25 18.73
C CYS A 103 -12.50 -17.95 17.89
N MET A 104 -12.13 -18.59 16.77
CA MET A 104 -13.05 -19.37 15.93
C MET A 104 -13.71 -20.54 16.69
N ILE A 105 -13.02 -21.11 17.66
CA ILE A 105 -13.56 -22.19 18.51
C ILE A 105 -14.40 -21.60 19.66
N ILE A 106 -13.79 -20.73 20.46
CA ILE A 106 -14.33 -20.38 21.78
C ILE A 106 -15.45 -19.32 21.73
N LEU A 107 -15.36 -18.31 20.83
CA LEU A 107 -16.36 -17.24 20.80
C LEU A 107 -17.76 -17.73 20.43
N PRO A 108 -17.94 -18.56 19.38
CA PRO A 108 -19.24 -19.16 19.10
C PRO A 108 -19.70 -20.13 20.19
N THR A 109 -18.78 -20.85 20.80
CA THR A 109 -19.12 -21.76 21.92
C THR A 109 -19.68 -20.99 23.10
N LEU A 110 -19.03 -19.90 23.52
CA LEU A 110 -19.54 -19.01 24.57
C LEU A 110 -20.86 -18.33 24.17
N ALA A 111 -20.99 -17.86 22.94
CA ALA A 111 -22.19 -17.19 22.43
C ALA A 111 -23.45 -18.07 22.48
N ASN A 112 -23.29 -19.40 22.40
CA ASN A 112 -24.38 -20.38 22.43
C ASN A 112 -24.59 -20.98 23.82
N MET A 113 -23.83 -20.58 24.85
CA MET A 113 -24.11 -20.99 26.24
C MET A 113 -25.31 -20.22 26.81
N PRO A 114 -26.23 -20.87 27.54
CA PRO A 114 -27.42 -20.23 28.11
C PRO A 114 -27.12 -18.98 28.95
N MET A 115 -26.04 -19.03 29.72
CA MET A 115 -25.62 -17.91 30.58
C MET A 115 -25.17 -16.65 29.85
N PHE A 116 -24.85 -16.73 28.55
CA PHE A 116 -24.47 -15.62 27.68
C PHE A 116 -25.57 -15.30 26.64
N ALA A 117 -26.76 -15.82 26.79
CA ALA A 117 -27.85 -15.62 25.84
C ALA A 117 -28.15 -14.13 25.57
N ASP A 118 -28.04 -13.30 26.60
CA ASP A 118 -28.30 -11.86 26.51
C ASP A 118 -27.02 -10.99 26.41
N ASP A 119 -25.86 -11.62 26.31
CA ASP A 119 -24.60 -10.88 26.21
C ASP A 119 -24.38 -10.36 24.78
N LYS A 120 -24.60 -9.04 24.62
CA LYS A 120 -24.46 -8.35 23.32
C LYS A 120 -23.07 -8.47 22.70
N ARG A 121 -22.02 -8.66 23.52
CA ARG A 121 -20.64 -8.81 23.05
C ARG A 121 -20.40 -10.12 22.32
N LEU A 122 -21.17 -11.14 22.63
CA LEU A 122 -21.05 -12.50 22.08
C LEU A 122 -22.11 -12.80 21.01
N SER A 123 -23.21 -12.06 21.00
CA SER A 123 -24.37 -12.34 20.14
C SER A 123 -24.04 -12.45 18.65
N MET A 124 -23.08 -11.68 18.16
CA MET A 124 -22.66 -11.71 16.76
C MET A 124 -21.96 -13.03 16.36
N PHE A 125 -21.38 -13.75 17.33
CA PHE A 125 -20.64 -14.98 17.06
C PHE A 125 -21.51 -16.26 17.09
N ARG A 126 -22.82 -16.17 17.31
CA ARG A 126 -23.71 -17.35 17.36
C ARG A 126 -23.69 -18.21 16.10
N LYS A 127 -23.43 -17.58 14.94
CA LYS A 127 -23.32 -18.25 13.63
C LYS A 127 -21.89 -18.52 13.21
N GLY A 128 -20.92 -18.31 14.09
CA GLY A 128 -19.49 -18.46 13.79
C GLY A 128 -18.75 -17.12 13.75
N LEU A 129 -17.43 -17.21 13.54
CA LEU A 129 -16.52 -16.08 13.30
C LEU A 129 -16.01 -16.15 11.86
N PHE A 130 -16.21 -15.09 11.08
CA PHE A 130 -15.86 -15.00 9.66
C PHE A 130 -14.61 -14.18 9.48
N VAL A 131 -13.55 -14.79 8.92
CA VAL A 131 -12.21 -14.19 8.85
C VAL A 131 -11.68 -14.16 7.42
N GLY A 132 -11.24 -12.98 6.95
CA GLY A 132 -10.51 -12.81 5.71
C GLY A 132 -9.01 -12.59 5.98
N ILE A 133 -8.14 -13.35 5.35
CA ILE A 133 -6.68 -13.21 5.43
C ILE A 133 -6.15 -12.76 4.07
N PHE A 134 -5.72 -11.53 3.98
CA PHE A 134 -5.24 -10.88 2.76
C PHE A 134 -3.73 -10.70 2.80
N ALA A 135 -3.06 -10.90 1.68
CA ALA A 135 -1.64 -10.61 1.51
C ALA A 135 -1.35 -10.26 0.04
N PRO A 136 -0.21 -9.61 -0.28
CA PRO A 136 0.15 -9.24 -1.66
C PRO A 136 0.09 -10.42 -2.64
N SER A 137 0.40 -11.62 -2.17
CA SER A 137 0.27 -12.85 -2.95
C SER A 137 -0.47 -13.94 -2.18
N LEU A 138 -1.12 -14.86 -2.90
CA LEU A 138 -1.79 -16.00 -2.28
C LEU A 138 -0.83 -16.84 -1.43
N ARG A 139 0.42 -17.00 -1.86
CA ARG A 139 1.45 -17.75 -1.12
C ARG A 139 1.73 -17.12 0.25
N GLN A 140 1.74 -15.80 0.35
CA GLN A 140 1.94 -15.09 1.63
C GLN A 140 0.71 -15.23 2.52
N ALA A 141 -0.51 -15.05 1.99
CA ALA A 141 -1.75 -15.28 2.72
C ALA A 141 -1.84 -16.71 3.27
N GLN A 142 -1.43 -17.70 2.49
CA GLN A 142 -1.36 -19.11 2.89
C GLN A 142 -0.36 -19.37 4.03
N THR A 143 0.61 -18.51 4.26
CA THR A 143 1.55 -18.68 5.37
C THR A 143 0.83 -18.62 6.73
N THR A 144 0.03 -17.59 6.98
CA THR A 144 -0.77 -17.46 8.21
C THR A 144 -1.89 -18.49 8.25
N PHE A 145 -2.53 -18.73 7.11
CA PHE A 145 -3.52 -19.78 6.96
C PHE A 145 -2.99 -21.17 7.36
N ASN A 146 -1.82 -21.58 6.84
CA ASN A 146 -1.21 -22.87 7.17
C ASN A 146 -0.78 -22.96 8.64
N ARG A 147 -0.33 -21.86 9.25
CA ARG A 147 -0.07 -21.80 10.69
C ARG A 147 -1.36 -22.04 11.47
N MET A 148 -2.44 -21.36 11.11
CA MET A 148 -3.76 -21.57 11.75
C MET A 148 -4.23 -23.01 11.59
N LYS A 149 -4.14 -23.58 10.39
CA LYS A 149 -4.45 -25.00 10.14
C LYS A 149 -3.63 -25.93 11.05
N THR A 150 -2.32 -25.69 11.16
CA THR A 150 -1.44 -26.49 12.03
C THR A 150 -1.88 -26.42 13.49
N ARG A 151 -2.31 -25.24 13.98
CA ARG A 151 -2.78 -25.07 15.36
C ARG A 151 -4.14 -25.72 15.58
N LEU A 152 -5.04 -25.66 14.61
CA LEU A 152 -6.36 -26.31 14.68
C LEU A 152 -6.29 -27.85 14.56
N THR A 153 -5.18 -28.40 14.10
CA THR A 153 -4.98 -29.86 13.95
C THR A 153 -3.96 -30.45 14.94
N CYS A 154 -3.42 -29.66 15.88
CA CYS A 154 -2.54 -30.20 16.94
C CYS A 154 -3.32 -31.07 17.94
N THR A 155 -2.60 -31.84 18.75
CA THR A 155 -3.22 -32.82 19.67
C THR A 155 -4.18 -32.18 20.66
N ASN A 156 -3.80 -31.05 21.25
CA ASN A 156 -4.67 -30.33 22.18
C ASN A 156 -5.92 -29.77 21.48
N SER A 157 -5.77 -29.25 20.26
CA SER A 157 -6.90 -28.74 19.50
C SER A 157 -7.91 -29.84 19.16
N GLN A 158 -7.43 -30.99 18.74
CA GLN A 158 -8.32 -32.15 18.48
C GLN A 158 -9.13 -32.54 19.71
N ALA A 159 -8.47 -32.63 20.88
CA ALA A 159 -9.18 -32.92 22.12
C ALA A 159 -10.20 -31.84 22.51
N VAL A 160 -9.92 -30.55 22.22
CA VAL A 160 -10.86 -29.44 22.42
C VAL A 160 -12.03 -29.52 21.45
N LEU A 161 -11.78 -29.81 20.18
CA LEU A 161 -12.82 -29.95 19.15
C LEU A 161 -13.76 -31.14 19.48
N ASP A 162 -13.19 -32.29 19.86
CA ASP A 162 -13.94 -33.46 20.29
C ASP A 162 -14.86 -33.14 21.51
N GLU A 163 -14.33 -32.43 22.53
CA GLU A 163 -15.09 -32.02 23.73
C GLU A 163 -16.24 -31.06 23.41
N PHE A 164 -16.08 -30.21 22.39
CA PHE A 164 -17.13 -29.28 21.96
C PHE A 164 -18.02 -29.84 20.85
N GLY A 165 -17.76 -31.06 20.38
CA GLY A 165 -18.48 -31.67 19.26
C GLY A 165 -18.28 -30.93 17.94
N LEU A 166 -17.09 -30.36 17.72
CA LEU A 166 -16.76 -29.60 16.54
C LEU A 166 -15.89 -30.42 15.59
N GLU A 167 -16.17 -30.28 14.30
CA GLU A 167 -15.38 -30.88 13.25
C GLU A 167 -14.63 -29.76 12.47
N PHE A 168 -13.43 -30.11 12.05
CA PHE A 168 -12.57 -29.26 11.25
C PHE A 168 -12.57 -29.74 9.80
N SER A 169 -12.73 -28.80 8.87
CA SER A 169 -12.65 -29.07 7.43
C SER A 169 -11.80 -28.02 6.69
N THR A 170 -11.34 -28.40 5.51
CA THR A 170 -10.63 -27.48 4.60
C THR A 170 -11.24 -27.57 3.20
N SER A 171 -11.42 -26.41 2.55
CA SER A 171 -11.92 -26.32 1.19
C SER A 171 -10.90 -25.59 0.30
N ASN A 172 -10.67 -26.15 -0.90
CA ASN A 172 -9.80 -25.60 -1.96
C ASN A 172 -8.38 -25.18 -1.51
N GLY A 173 -7.90 -25.70 -0.36
CA GLY A 173 -6.61 -25.29 0.22
C GLY A 173 -6.51 -23.83 0.67
N GLN A 174 -7.62 -23.10 0.64
CA GLN A 174 -7.69 -21.67 0.96
C GLN A 174 -8.67 -21.34 2.10
N THR A 175 -9.61 -22.21 2.41
CA THR A 175 -10.60 -22.02 3.47
C THR A 175 -10.49 -23.10 4.53
N VAL A 176 -10.46 -22.68 5.79
CA VAL A 176 -10.63 -23.50 6.99
C VAL A 176 -12.02 -23.23 7.53
N ALA A 177 -12.77 -24.27 7.87
CA ALA A 177 -14.09 -24.15 8.47
C ALA A 177 -14.25 -25.09 9.66
N LEU A 178 -15.09 -24.67 10.61
CA LEU A 178 -15.54 -25.45 11.75
C LEU A 178 -17.07 -25.62 11.71
N THR A 179 -17.58 -26.73 12.21
CA THR A 179 -19.04 -27.02 12.21
C THR A 179 -19.87 -26.03 13.04
N ASN A 180 -19.24 -25.18 13.86
CA ASN A 180 -19.92 -24.07 14.53
C ASN A 180 -20.18 -22.85 13.59
N GLY A 181 -19.90 -22.98 12.30
CA GLY A 181 -20.07 -21.94 11.29
C GLY A 181 -18.89 -20.98 11.12
N SER A 182 -17.85 -21.10 11.95
CA SER A 182 -16.64 -20.26 11.77
C SER A 182 -15.85 -20.69 10.55
N PHE A 183 -15.33 -19.69 9.81
CA PHE A 183 -14.40 -19.95 8.71
C PHE A 183 -13.33 -18.87 8.60
N ALA A 184 -12.20 -19.24 8.02
CA ALA A 184 -11.13 -18.32 7.64
C ALA A 184 -10.68 -18.61 6.20
N THR A 185 -10.64 -17.58 5.36
CA THR A 185 -10.27 -17.70 3.94
C THR A 185 -9.01 -16.90 3.66
N SER A 186 -8.04 -17.50 2.96
CA SER A 186 -6.84 -16.82 2.47
C SER A 186 -7.07 -16.29 1.06
N VAL A 187 -6.79 -14.99 0.85
CA VAL A 187 -7.09 -14.26 -0.37
C VAL A 187 -5.86 -13.49 -0.85
N SER A 188 -5.59 -13.53 -2.15
CA SER A 188 -4.55 -12.67 -2.74
C SER A 188 -5.09 -11.25 -2.90
N ALA A 189 -4.38 -10.28 -2.32
CA ALA A 189 -4.65 -8.85 -2.48
C ALA A 189 -3.81 -8.22 -3.60
N SER A 190 -3.39 -9.00 -4.61
CA SER A 190 -2.70 -8.45 -5.78
C SER A 190 -3.64 -7.53 -6.57
N ASP A 191 -3.10 -6.53 -7.25
CA ASP A 191 -3.89 -5.55 -7.99
C ASP A 191 -4.76 -6.20 -9.09
N ARG A 192 -4.29 -7.32 -9.66
CA ARG A 192 -5.00 -8.08 -10.70
C ARG A 192 -6.09 -9.03 -10.16
N SER A 193 -6.18 -9.25 -8.85
CA SER A 193 -7.18 -10.15 -8.27
C SER A 193 -8.52 -9.45 -8.07
N ASN A 194 -9.60 -10.07 -8.52
CA ASN A 194 -10.95 -9.64 -8.16
C ASN A 194 -11.35 -10.36 -6.86
N ILE A 195 -11.47 -9.62 -5.75
CA ILE A 195 -11.68 -10.17 -4.40
C ILE A 195 -12.99 -9.72 -3.77
N GLU A 196 -13.79 -8.96 -4.49
CA GLU A 196 -15.03 -8.38 -3.98
C GLU A 196 -16.14 -9.44 -3.90
N GLY A 197 -16.99 -9.38 -2.86
CA GLY A 197 -18.18 -10.22 -2.73
C GLY A 197 -18.38 -10.88 -1.37
N ASP A 198 -17.32 -11.14 -0.61
CA ASP A 198 -17.42 -11.73 0.73
C ASP A 198 -17.55 -10.65 1.82
N SER A 199 -18.08 -11.05 2.98
CA SER A 199 -18.17 -10.18 4.17
C SER A 199 -17.54 -10.87 5.38
N TYR A 200 -16.70 -10.13 6.10
CA TYR A 200 -15.93 -10.65 7.23
C TYR A 200 -16.17 -9.87 8.52
N MET A 201 -16.04 -10.55 9.67
CA MET A 201 -16.07 -9.95 11.01
C MET A 201 -14.67 -9.52 11.46
N LEU A 202 -13.65 -10.17 10.89
CA LEU A 202 -12.24 -9.86 11.12
C LEU A 202 -11.49 -9.91 9.80
N ILE A 203 -10.75 -8.87 9.51
CA ILE A 203 -9.88 -8.76 8.34
C ILE A 203 -8.43 -8.71 8.81
N ILE A 204 -7.57 -9.53 8.19
CA ILE A 204 -6.14 -9.59 8.48
C ILE A 204 -5.40 -9.25 7.20
N CYS A 205 -4.59 -8.19 7.20
CA CYS A 205 -3.69 -7.83 6.12
C CYS A 205 -2.26 -8.20 6.52
N GLU A 206 -1.76 -9.30 5.94
CA GLU A 206 -0.39 -9.80 6.10
C GLU A 206 0.55 -9.11 5.11
N GLU A 207 1.77 -8.80 5.55
CA GLU A 207 2.75 -8.01 4.79
C GLU A 207 2.08 -6.77 4.18
N CYS A 208 1.34 -6.05 5.04
CA CYS A 208 0.46 -4.96 4.66
C CYS A 208 1.21 -3.81 3.96
N GLN A 209 2.52 -3.64 4.24
CA GLN A 209 3.37 -2.66 3.56
C GLN A 209 3.46 -2.88 2.04
N ASP A 210 3.22 -4.12 1.58
CA ASP A 210 3.32 -4.50 0.17
C ASP A 210 1.94 -4.64 -0.51
N ILE A 211 0.84 -4.32 0.19
CA ILE A 211 -0.51 -4.24 -0.38
C ILE A 211 -0.77 -2.81 -0.82
N SER A 212 -1.24 -2.61 -2.05
CA SER A 212 -1.60 -1.30 -2.59
C SER A 212 -2.65 -0.61 -1.72
N SER A 213 -2.42 0.67 -1.41
CA SER A 213 -3.34 1.49 -0.63
C SER A 213 -4.73 1.58 -1.28
N PHE A 214 -4.76 1.58 -2.60
CA PHE A 214 -6.00 1.55 -3.37
C PHE A 214 -6.78 0.25 -3.14
N LYS A 215 -6.11 -0.91 -3.19
CA LYS A 215 -6.73 -2.22 -2.96
C LYS A 215 -7.29 -2.34 -1.55
N ILE A 216 -6.57 -1.82 -0.56
CA ILE A 216 -7.03 -1.80 0.82
C ILE A 216 -8.33 -0.99 0.94
N ARG A 217 -8.34 0.24 0.43
CA ARG A 217 -9.48 1.16 0.57
C ARG A 217 -10.69 0.77 -0.28
N LYS A 218 -10.46 0.38 -1.53
CA LYS A 218 -11.54 0.08 -2.47
C LYS A 218 -12.18 -1.29 -2.26
N SER A 219 -11.36 -2.32 -2.04
CA SER A 219 -11.84 -3.69 -2.06
C SER A 219 -11.87 -4.32 -0.67
N ILE A 220 -10.80 -4.18 0.15
CA ILE A 220 -10.69 -4.91 1.44
C ILE A 220 -11.54 -4.26 2.53
N HIS A 221 -11.46 -2.95 2.75
CA HIS A 221 -12.24 -2.25 3.79
C HIS A 221 -13.75 -2.46 3.66
N PRO A 222 -14.36 -2.34 2.45
CA PRO A 222 -15.81 -2.55 2.29
C PRO A 222 -16.29 -3.96 2.68
N MET A 223 -15.43 -4.98 2.61
CA MET A 223 -15.78 -6.35 3.01
C MET A 223 -16.02 -6.48 4.52
N GLY A 224 -15.60 -5.50 5.31
CA GLY A 224 -15.86 -5.42 6.75
C GLY A 224 -17.10 -4.63 7.13
N ALA A 225 -17.71 -3.90 6.20
CA ALA A 225 -18.74 -2.90 6.53
C ALA A 225 -19.98 -3.50 7.20
N SER A 226 -20.46 -4.66 6.74
CA SER A 226 -21.67 -5.32 7.26
C SER A 226 -21.56 -5.75 8.73
N TYR A 227 -20.34 -5.96 9.23
CA TYR A 227 -20.09 -6.46 10.58
C TYR A 227 -19.35 -5.48 11.47
N ASN A 228 -19.05 -4.28 10.98
CA ASN A 228 -18.13 -3.35 11.64
C ASN A 228 -16.79 -4.03 11.97
N ALA A 229 -16.20 -4.69 10.98
CA ALA A 229 -15.06 -5.56 11.16
C ALA A 229 -13.84 -4.84 11.74
N SER A 230 -13.15 -5.50 12.66
CA SER A 230 -11.80 -5.10 13.05
C SER A 230 -10.80 -5.45 11.95
N ILE A 231 -9.86 -4.55 11.66
CA ILE A 231 -8.85 -4.74 10.63
C ILE A 231 -7.48 -4.82 11.28
N ILE A 232 -6.82 -5.96 11.13
CA ILE A 232 -5.49 -6.22 11.68
C ILE A 232 -4.46 -6.07 10.56
N LYS A 233 -3.65 -5.04 10.62
CA LYS A 233 -2.58 -4.75 9.65
C LYS A 233 -1.24 -5.14 10.26
N ILE A 234 -0.56 -6.12 9.67
CA ILE A 234 0.74 -6.60 10.16
C ILE A 234 1.77 -6.58 9.03
N GLY A 235 2.98 -6.17 9.38
CA GLY A 235 4.05 -6.01 8.40
C GLY A 235 5.41 -5.71 9.02
N THR A 236 6.32 -5.24 8.18
CA THR A 236 7.66 -4.75 8.53
C THR A 236 7.82 -3.32 8.02
N ALA A 237 8.83 -2.59 8.51
CA ALA A 237 9.18 -1.29 7.96
C ALA A 237 9.71 -1.43 6.52
N THR A 238 9.52 -0.39 5.72
CA THR A 238 9.91 -0.34 4.32
C THR A 238 10.43 1.06 3.96
N THR A 239 10.73 1.28 2.69
CA THR A 239 11.26 2.56 2.18
C THR A 239 10.17 3.56 1.81
N PHE A 240 8.90 3.16 1.72
CA PHE A 240 7.80 4.04 1.31
C PHE A 240 6.68 4.14 2.35
N LYS A 241 5.94 5.24 2.31
CA LYS A 241 4.80 5.53 3.18
C LYS A 241 3.50 5.19 2.44
N GLY A 242 3.00 3.98 2.66
CA GLY A 242 1.68 3.58 2.17
C GLY A 242 0.63 3.57 3.29
N ASP A 243 -0.54 3.02 3.00
CA ASP A 243 -1.66 2.90 3.96
C ASP A 243 -1.25 2.29 5.32
N PHE A 244 -0.32 1.32 5.32
CA PHE A 244 0.17 0.72 6.56
C PHE A 244 0.93 1.73 7.43
N TYR A 245 1.79 2.58 6.83
CA TYR A 245 2.49 3.66 7.54
C TYR A 245 1.49 4.67 8.11
N ASP A 246 0.51 5.10 7.32
CA ASP A 246 -0.49 6.10 7.72
C ASP A 246 -1.31 5.62 8.92
N VAL A 247 -1.72 4.34 8.92
CA VAL A 247 -2.42 3.73 10.06
C VAL A 247 -1.54 3.67 11.31
N ILE A 248 -0.25 3.36 11.16
CA ILE A 248 0.70 3.36 12.28
C ILE A 248 0.78 4.74 12.91
N GLU A 249 1.03 5.77 12.10
CA GLU A 249 1.18 7.15 12.59
C GLU A 249 -0.13 7.68 13.19
N ARG A 250 -1.27 7.42 12.54
CA ARG A 250 -2.59 7.77 13.07
C ARG A 250 -2.83 7.13 14.44
N ASN A 251 -2.55 5.84 14.59
CA ASN A 251 -2.73 5.12 15.86
C ASN A 251 -1.79 5.62 16.96
N LYS A 252 -0.52 5.89 16.62
CA LYS A 252 0.46 6.49 17.55
C LYS A 252 -0.01 7.86 18.02
N LYS A 253 -0.41 8.72 17.08
CA LYS A 253 -0.89 10.08 17.35
C LYS A 253 -2.16 10.07 18.21
N ALA A 254 -3.16 9.29 17.84
CA ALA A 254 -4.43 9.20 18.57
C ALA A 254 -4.23 8.73 20.02
N TYR A 255 -3.34 7.76 20.26
CA TYR A 255 -3.02 7.30 21.59
C TYR A 255 -2.25 8.35 22.41
N LYS A 256 -1.25 9.01 21.80
CA LYS A 256 -0.46 10.09 22.45
C LYS A 256 -1.32 11.29 22.82
N GLU A 257 -2.28 11.65 21.99
CA GLU A 257 -3.21 12.77 22.23
C GLU A 257 -4.38 12.39 23.17
N GLY A 258 -4.44 11.14 23.66
CA GLY A 258 -5.52 10.66 24.53
C GLY A 258 -6.88 10.52 23.85
N LYS A 259 -6.95 10.61 22.50
CA LYS A 259 -8.18 10.42 21.74
C LYS A 259 -8.68 8.99 21.84
N ILE A 260 -7.78 8.02 21.95
CA ILE A 260 -8.07 6.63 22.23
C ILE A 260 -7.43 6.21 23.54
N LYS A 261 -8.21 5.48 24.37
CA LYS A 261 -7.73 4.97 25.67
C LYS A 261 -7.00 3.64 25.57
N ILE A 262 -7.20 2.93 24.46
CA ILE A 262 -6.65 1.60 24.22
C ILE A 262 -5.67 1.71 23.06
N ARG A 263 -4.50 1.13 23.24
CA ARG A 263 -3.43 1.14 22.25
C ARG A 263 -3.82 0.29 21.03
N ASN A 264 -3.75 0.86 19.81
CA ASN A 264 -4.04 0.22 18.55
C ASN A 264 -2.79 -0.03 17.69
N HIS A 265 -1.63 0.44 18.10
CA HIS A 265 -0.36 0.18 17.44
C HIS A 265 0.59 -0.58 18.36
N PHE A 266 1.22 -1.64 17.84
CA PHE A 266 2.18 -2.50 18.53
C PHE A 266 3.48 -2.55 17.73
N GLU A 267 4.59 -2.14 18.35
CA GLU A 267 5.90 -2.08 17.71
C GLU A 267 6.93 -2.74 18.61
N TYR A 268 7.59 -3.80 18.08
CA TYR A 268 8.56 -4.59 18.84
C TYR A 268 9.75 -4.96 17.96
N ASP A 269 10.85 -4.21 18.14
CA ASP A 269 12.11 -4.41 17.45
C ASP A 269 12.83 -5.68 17.95
N TYR A 270 13.98 -5.98 17.33
CA TYR A 270 14.79 -7.12 17.75
C TYR A 270 15.30 -7.00 19.17
N LYS A 271 15.57 -5.78 19.67
CA LYS A 271 16.08 -5.52 21.03
C LYS A 271 15.08 -5.95 22.10
N ILE A 272 13.79 -5.76 21.83
CA ILE A 272 12.71 -6.23 22.70
C ILE A 272 12.54 -7.73 22.59
N CYS A 273 12.45 -8.26 21.38
CA CYS A 273 12.12 -9.67 21.12
C CYS A 273 13.21 -10.63 21.62
N GLN A 274 14.50 -10.26 21.48
CA GLN A 274 15.63 -11.09 21.93
C GLN A 274 15.69 -11.30 23.45
N LYS A 275 15.04 -10.43 24.24
CA LYS A 275 14.98 -10.57 25.71
C LYS A 275 14.22 -11.83 26.14
N TYR A 276 13.32 -12.30 25.32
CA TYR A 276 12.42 -13.42 25.63
C TYR A 276 12.78 -14.70 24.90
N ASN A 277 13.68 -14.65 23.90
CA ASN A 277 14.04 -15.80 23.09
C ASN A 277 15.54 -15.83 22.77
N GLU A 278 16.28 -16.68 23.50
CA GLU A 278 17.72 -16.85 23.35
C GLU A 278 18.12 -17.38 21.95
N LYS A 279 17.30 -18.26 21.35
CA LYS A 279 17.55 -18.74 19.99
C LYS A 279 17.43 -17.61 18.96
N TYR A 280 16.45 -16.73 19.19
CA TYR A 280 16.27 -15.54 18.37
C TYR A 280 17.43 -14.56 18.51
N ARG A 281 17.93 -14.35 19.73
CA ARG A 281 19.11 -13.51 19.99
C ARG A 281 20.31 -13.99 19.19
N LYS A 282 20.61 -15.29 19.24
CA LYS A 282 21.70 -15.90 18.46
C LYS A 282 21.51 -15.77 16.96
N TYR A 283 20.28 -15.86 16.49
CA TYR A 283 19.93 -15.66 15.08
C TYR A 283 20.19 -14.22 14.65
N VAL A 284 19.72 -13.24 15.41
CA VAL A 284 19.91 -11.81 15.10
C VAL A 284 21.39 -11.43 15.08
N GLU A 285 22.22 -11.96 15.99
CA GLU A 285 23.67 -11.72 15.96
C GLU A 285 24.31 -12.23 14.66
N LYS A 286 23.89 -13.37 14.15
CA LYS A 286 24.32 -13.85 12.82
C LYS A 286 23.88 -12.93 11.70
N GLU A 287 22.66 -12.44 11.74
CA GLU A 287 22.14 -11.51 10.74
C GLU A 287 22.85 -10.14 10.78
N LYS A 288 23.22 -9.65 11.97
CA LYS A 288 24.08 -8.46 12.10
C LYS A 288 25.42 -8.63 11.39
N HIS A 289 26.05 -9.81 11.57
CA HIS A 289 27.31 -10.11 10.86
C HIS A 289 27.12 -10.27 9.36
N ARG A 290 25.99 -10.85 8.93
CA ARG A 290 25.72 -11.10 7.51
C ARG A 290 25.33 -9.84 6.74
N LEU A 291 24.48 -9.00 7.32
CA LEU A 291 23.89 -7.82 6.66
C LEU A 291 24.64 -6.53 7.00
N GLY A 292 25.32 -6.49 8.15
CA GLY A 292 25.78 -5.24 8.78
C GLY A 292 24.68 -4.57 9.61
N GLU A 293 24.97 -4.26 10.88
CA GLU A 293 23.98 -3.66 11.79
C GLU A 293 23.44 -2.29 11.30
N HIS A 294 24.25 -1.56 10.54
CA HIS A 294 23.92 -0.25 10.00
C HIS A 294 23.36 -0.29 8.57
N SER A 295 23.25 -1.47 7.97
CA SER A 295 22.66 -1.59 6.64
C SER A 295 21.15 -1.28 6.68
N ASP A 296 20.64 -0.71 5.61
CA ASP A 296 19.21 -0.40 5.46
C ASP A 296 18.36 -1.65 5.61
N GLU A 297 18.81 -2.78 5.06
CA GLU A 297 18.10 -4.06 5.18
C GLU A 297 17.96 -4.51 6.64
N PHE A 298 19.03 -4.40 7.45
CA PHE A 298 18.97 -4.76 8.87
C PHE A 298 18.11 -3.78 9.66
N ARG A 299 18.30 -2.49 9.46
CA ARG A 299 17.55 -1.42 10.14
C ARG A 299 16.04 -1.54 9.88
N MET A 300 15.62 -1.76 8.64
CA MET A 300 14.20 -1.98 8.30
C MET A 300 13.66 -3.29 8.88
N SER A 301 14.36 -4.40 8.63
CA SER A 301 13.84 -5.74 8.93
C SER A 301 13.84 -6.09 10.42
N TYR A 302 14.84 -5.60 11.16
CA TYR A 302 15.07 -5.93 12.57
C TYR A 302 14.91 -4.73 13.50
N GLY A 303 15.40 -3.56 13.09
CA GLY A 303 15.28 -2.30 13.83
C GLY A 303 13.92 -1.62 13.67
N LEU A 304 13.13 -2.00 12.67
CA LEU A 304 11.82 -1.43 12.32
C LEU A 304 11.90 0.06 11.95
N GLU A 305 13.05 0.48 11.45
CA GLU A 305 13.27 1.86 11.03
C GLU A 305 12.73 2.08 9.61
N TRP A 306 11.90 3.09 9.45
CA TRP A 306 11.44 3.53 8.13
C TRP A 306 12.54 4.35 7.49
N ILE A 307 13.16 3.85 6.41
CA ILE A 307 14.27 4.52 5.75
C ILE A 307 13.72 5.32 4.58
N LEU A 308 13.31 6.55 4.90
CA LEU A 308 12.63 7.45 3.97
C LEU A 308 13.57 8.31 3.11
N GLU A 309 14.89 8.15 3.22
CA GLU A 309 15.90 8.90 2.46
C GLU A 309 16.07 8.42 1.01
N ARG A 310 15.56 7.22 0.69
CA ARG A 310 15.13 6.85 -0.66
C ARG A 310 13.66 7.26 -0.72
N GLY A 311 13.45 8.56 -1.00
CA GLY A 311 12.20 9.14 -0.61
C GLY A 311 11.14 8.96 -1.68
N MET A 312 9.90 8.97 -1.29
CA MET A 312 8.81 9.27 -2.21
C MET A 312 9.13 10.55 -2.98
N PHE A 313 8.78 10.57 -4.24
CA PHE A 313 8.96 11.74 -5.08
C PHE A 313 8.21 12.95 -4.50
N ILE A 314 7.01 12.71 -3.97
CA ILE A 314 6.15 13.70 -3.31
C ILE A 314 5.52 13.11 -2.06
N ASP A 315 5.41 13.86 -0.97
CA ASP A 315 4.63 13.42 0.18
C ASP A 315 3.12 13.67 -0.01
N VAL A 316 2.30 12.95 0.76
CA VAL A 316 0.83 13.00 0.63
C VAL A 316 0.30 14.42 0.88
N MET A 317 0.85 15.15 1.86
CA MET A 317 0.41 16.53 2.14
C MET A 317 0.77 17.49 1.00
N GLN A 318 1.94 17.29 0.39
CA GLN A 318 2.33 18.07 -0.79
C GLN A 318 1.39 17.77 -1.97
N LEU A 319 1.07 16.49 -2.19
CA LEU A 319 0.15 16.09 -3.26
C LEU A 319 -1.25 16.69 -3.02
N GLU A 320 -1.79 16.61 -1.81
CA GLU A 320 -3.07 17.21 -1.44
C GLU A 320 -3.10 18.73 -1.64
N ASN A 321 -2.00 19.41 -1.36
CA ASN A 321 -1.89 20.87 -1.57
C ASN A 321 -1.91 21.29 -3.05
N LEU A 322 -1.69 20.37 -3.99
CA LEU A 322 -1.78 20.65 -5.43
C LEU A 322 -3.21 20.49 -5.97
N CYS A 323 -4.14 20.08 -5.14
CA CYS A 323 -5.55 19.95 -5.48
C CYS A 323 -6.14 21.31 -5.84
N GLY A 324 -6.59 21.47 -7.07
CA GLY A 324 -7.13 22.72 -7.62
C GLY A 324 -8.63 22.93 -7.36
N LEU A 325 -9.14 22.45 -6.25
CA LEU A 325 -10.53 22.43 -5.76
C LEU A 325 -11.61 23.09 -6.66
N LYS A 326 -11.62 24.41 -6.77
CA LYS A 326 -12.63 25.15 -7.55
C LYS A 326 -12.16 25.59 -8.94
N GLU A 327 -10.85 25.80 -9.10
CA GLU A 327 -10.26 26.38 -10.31
C GLU A 327 -9.83 25.31 -11.32
N CYS A 328 -9.56 24.10 -10.86
CA CYS A 328 -9.16 22.98 -11.69
C CYS A 328 -10.23 21.88 -11.63
N ARG A 329 -11.05 21.81 -12.66
CA ARG A 329 -12.02 20.71 -12.84
C ARG A 329 -11.58 19.83 -13.98
N ARG A 330 -11.91 18.56 -13.89
CA ARG A 330 -11.71 17.62 -15.00
C ARG A 330 -12.62 18.00 -16.17
N VAL A 331 -12.06 18.16 -17.35
CA VAL A 331 -12.80 18.54 -18.56
C VAL A 331 -12.36 17.65 -19.70
N LYS A 332 -13.31 16.88 -20.25
CA LYS A 332 -13.08 15.92 -21.35
C LYS A 332 -13.01 16.58 -22.73
N THR A 333 -13.43 17.82 -22.86
CA THR A 333 -13.41 18.56 -24.12
C THR A 333 -13.18 20.04 -23.84
N ASP A 334 -12.09 20.60 -24.34
CA ASP A 334 -11.78 22.03 -24.28
C ASP A 334 -11.01 22.47 -25.54
N LEU A 335 -11.72 23.18 -26.40
CA LEU A 335 -11.17 23.74 -27.64
C LEU A 335 -10.80 25.23 -27.54
N THR A 336 -11.04 25.83 -26.37
CA THR A 336 -10.87 27.28 -26.16
C THR A 336 -9.45 27.64 -25.78
N LYS A 337 -8.77 26.80 -24.99
CA LYS A 337 -7.42 27.05 -24.52
C LYS A 337 -6.41 26.10 -25.16
N GLU A 338 -5.14 26.54 -25.23
CA GLU A 338 -4.05 25.71 -25.74
C GLU A 338 -3.58 24.71 -24.69
N HIS A 339 -3.47 23.45 -25.10
CA HIS A 339 -3.07 22.35 -24.26
C HIS A 339 -1.72 21.75 -24.68
N ILE A 340 -1.00 21.23 -23.71
CA ILE A 340 0.15 20.35 -23.91
C ILE A 340 -0.23 18.96 -23.44
N VAL A 341 0.24 17.96 -24.16
CA VAL A 341 -0.08 16.56 -23.91
C VAL A 341 1.19 15.77 -23.65
N GLY A 342 1.21 14.99 -22.58
CA GLY A 342 2.22 13.98 -22.31
C GLY A 342 1.65 12.60 -22.54
N ILE A 343 2.36 11.76 -23.27
CA ILE A 343 1.93 10.39 -23.59
C ILE A 343 3.03 9.42 -23.19
N ASP A 344 2.71 8.53 -22.27
CA ASP A 344 3.52 7.36 -21.97
C ASP A 344 2.93 6.14 -22.65
N ILE A 345 3.69 5.49 -23.53
CA ILE A 345 3.21 4.40 -24.38
C ILE A 345 3.64 3.05 -23.85
N ALA A 346 2.67 2.14 -23.73
CA ALA A 346 2.92 0.76 -23.34
C ALA A 346 2.38 -0.27 -24.35
N LYS A 347 2.93 -1.50 -24.30
CA LYS A 347 2.51 -2.65 -25.09
C LYS A 347 2.25 -3.85 -24.17
N LYS A 348 1.09 -4.47 -24.32
CA LYS A 348 0.64 -5.76 -23.74
C LYS A 348 0.35 -5.80 -22.23
N ASP A 349 1.26 -5.50 -21.34
CA ASP A 349 1.06 -5.73 -19.90
C ASP A 349 0.99 -4.44 -19.08
N ASP A 350 1.19 -3.31 -19.72
CA ASP A 350 1.23 -1.97 -19.16
C ASP A 350 0.15 -1.09 -19.80
N SER A 351 -0.18 0.05 -19.18
CA SER A 351 -1.20 0.96 -19.72
C SER A 351 -0.55 2.13 -20.45
N THR A 352 -1.07 2.46 -21.66
CA THR A 352 -0.74 3.76 -22.27
C THR A 352 -1.54 4.84 -21.59
N VAL A 353 -0.86 5.86 -21.04
CA VAL A 353 -1.50 6.97 -20.33
C VAL A 353 -1.24 8.28 -21.04
N ILE A 354 -2.31 9.06 -21.22
CA ILE A 354 -2.29 10.40 -21.78
C ILE A 354 -2.70 11.39 -20.70
N THR A 355 -1.84 12.34 -20.41
CA THR A 355 -2.14 13.47 -19.51
C THR A 355 -2.23 14.76 -20.32
N VAL A 356 -3.39 15.42 -20.25
CA VAL A 356 -3.64 16.72 -20.92
C VAL A 356 -3.54 17.83 -19.91
N ILE A 357 -2.67 18.82 -20.14
CA ILE A 357 -2.54 19.99 -19.28
C ILE A 357 -2.89 21.29 -20.04
N GLU A 358 -3.57 22.19 -19.35
CA GLU A 358 -3.71 23.59 -19.73
C GLU A 358 -2.50 24.36 -19.19
N VAL A 359 -1.97 25.29 -19.98
CA VAL A 359 -0.88 26.18 -19.56
C VAL A 359 -1.39 27.62 -19.50
N ASP A 360 -1.14 28.29 -18.39
CA ASP A 360 -1.51 29.70 -18.19
C ASP A 360 -0.45 30.61 -18.84
N TRP A 361 -0.57 30.79 -20.16
CA TRP A 361 0.36 31.63 -20.94
C TRP A 361 0.22 33.12 -20.64
N ASP A 362 -0.93 33.53 -20.10
CA ASP A 362 -1.23 34.96 -19.87
C ASP A 362 -0.60 35.48 -18.58
N ASN A 363 -0.29 34.58 -17.63
CA ASN A 363 0.27 34.92 -16.32
C ASN A 363 1.63 34.23 -16.09
N PRO A 364 2.69 34.64 -16.78
CA PRO A 364 4.02 34.09 -16.60
C PRO A 364 4.58 34.39 -15.21
N VAL A 365 5.28 33.41 -14.62
CA VAL A 365 6.01 33.56 -13.37
C VAL A 365 7.49 33.73 -13.68
N ILE A 366 8.09 34.85 -13.25
CA ILE A 366 9.51 35.12 -13.43
C ILE A 366 10.27 34.53 -12.24
N ILE A 367 11.23 33.65 -12.51
CA ILE A 367 12.13 33.07 -11.51
C ILE A 367 13.52 33.67 -11.69
N GLU A 368 14.07 34.17 -10.59
CA GLU A 368 15.43 34.68 -10.52
C GLU A 368 16.32 33.71 -9.72
N THR A 369 17.44 33.31 -10.33
CA THR A 369 18.45 32.47 -9.68
C THR A 369 19.80 33.16 -9.63
N GLN A 370 20.41 33.22 -8.44
CA GLN A 370 21.77 33.73 -8.29
C GLN A 370 22.79 32.61 -8.56
N LYS A 371 23.79 32.91 -9.39
CA LYS A 371 24.95 32.02 -9.55
C LYS A 371 25.91 32.16 -8.36
N THR A 372 26.29 31.04 -7.79
CA THR A 372 27.16 30.92 -6.61
C THR A 372 28.61 31.39 -6.83
N LYS A 373 29.03 31.72 -8.05
CA LYS A 373 30.41 32.14 -8.38
C LYS A 373 30.55 33.49 -9.07
N SER A 374 29.46 34.15 -9.40
CA SER A 374 29.43 35.52 -9.93
C SER A 374 28.16 36.19 -9.43
N ASN A 375 28.22 37.48 -9.08
CA ASN A 375 27.04 38.25 -8.64
C ASN A 375 26.00 38.46 -9.76
N GLU A 376 25.88 37.53 -10.68
CA GLU A 376 24.98 37.60 -11.83
C GLU A 376 23.72 36.80 -11.55
N SER A 377 22.55 37.39 -11.78
CA SER A 377 21.26 36.71 -11.73
C SER A 377 20.80 36.28 -13.12
N ILE A 378 20.24 35.11 -13.22
CA ILE A 378 19.55 34.63 -14.42
C ILE A 378 18.04 34.65 -14.11
N GLN A 379 17.30 35.33 -14.98
CA GLN A 379 15.85 35.31 -14.95
C GLN A 379 15.32 34.37 -16.04
N TYR A 380 14.37 33.52 -15.72
CA TYR A 380 13.64 32.72 -16.69
C TYR A 380 12.15 32.71 -16.36
N THR A 381 11.37 32.61 -17.42
CA THR A 381 9.91 32.62 -17.34
C THR A 381 9.39 31.17 -17.23
N VAL A 382 8.54 30.90 -16.26
CA VAL A 382 7.82 29.66 -16.13
C VAL A 382 6.32 29.90 -16.02
N TYR A 383 5.52 28.90 -16.31
CA TYR A 383 4.07 29.02 -16.36
C TYR A 383 3.40 28.08 -15.36
N LYS A 384 2.21 28.48 -14.90
CA LYS A 384 1.33 27.58 -14.15
C LYS A 384 0.67 26.59 -15.11
N THR A 385 0.52 25.35 -14.65
CA THR A 385 -0.08 24.27 -15.41
C THR A 385 -1.22 23.63 -14.61
N ARG A 386 -2.24 23.16 -15.30
CA ARG A 386 -3.40 22.50 -14.69
C ARG A 386 -3.72 21.25 -15.48
N ILE A 387 -3.82 20.08 -14.83
CA ILE A 387 -4.31 18.88 -15.50
C ILE A 387 -5.78 19.10 -15.83
N LYS A 388 -6.18 18.82 -17.06
CA LYS A 388 -7.56 18.91 -17.54
C LYS A 388 -8.20 17.57 -17.67
N ASP A 389 -7.45 16.56 -18.11
CA ASP A 389 -7.97 15.19 -18.25
C ASP A 389 -6.83 14.16 -18.26
N TRP A 390 -7.19 12.94 -17.92
CA TRP A 390 -6.39 11.74 -18.13
C TRP A 390 -7.17 10.76 -19.01
N TYR A 391 -6.45 10.06 -19.87
CA TYR A 391 -7.03 8.99 -20.67
C TYR A 391 -6.10 7.78 -20.64
N GLU A 392 -6.64 6.64 -20.24
CA GLU A 392 -5.91 5.38 -20.15
C GLU A 392 -6.38 4.42 -21.22
N LEU A 393 -5.43 3.88 -21.98
CA LEU A 393 -5.63 2.81 -22.95
C LEU A 393 -5.02 1.52 -22.40
N ASN A 394 -5.76 0.43 -22.44
CA ASN A 394 -5.19 -0.88 -22.14
C ASN A 394 -4.26 -1.31 -23.28
N GLY A 395 -3.15 -2.00 -22.95
CA GLY A 395 -2.08 -2.39 -23.86
C GLY A 395 -2.52 -3.27 -25.02
N ASP A 396 -3.09 -2.63 -26.01
CA ASP A 396 -3.55 -3.22 -27.28
C ASP A 396 -2.49 -3.03 -28.38
N ASN A 397 -2.81 -3.53 -29.58
CA ASN A 397 -2.03 -3.27 -30.78
C ASN A 397 -1.82 -1.76 -30.99
N TYR A 398 -0.60 -1.34 -31.32
CA TYR A 398 -0.22 0.06 -31.55
C TYR A 398 -1.07 0.76 -32.63
N ASP A 399 -1.57 0.05 -33.64
CA ASP A 399 -2.45 0.63 -34.63
C ASP A 399 -3.79 1.06 -34.02
N LYS A 400 -4.36 0.25 -33.16
CA LYS A 400 -5.61 0.58 -32.47
C LYS A 400 -5.39 1.76 -31.52
N GLN A 401 -4.32 1.73 -30.72
CA GLN A 401 -3.95 2.83 -29.83
C GLN A 401 -3.78 4.13 -30.62
N TYR A 402 -3.12 4.09 -31.78
CA TYR A 402 -2.92 5.25 -32.63
C TYR A 402 -4.24 5.95 -33.01
N TYR A 403 -5.24 5.19 -33.45
CA TYR A 403 -6.54 5.76 -33.81
C TYR A 403 -7.29 6.29 -32.58
N GLU A 404 -7.20 5.63 -31.47
CA GLU A 404 -7.81 6.09 -30.21
C GLU A 404 -7.17 7.36 -29.71
N ILE A 405 -5.83 7.47 -29.74
CA ILE A 405 -5.08 8.68 -29.42
C ILE A 405 -5.52 9.83 -30.32
N LEU A 406 -5.55 9.65 -31.65
CA LEU A 406 -5.99 10.68 -32.56
C LEU A 406 -7.42 11.16 -32.30
N ASN A 407 -8.33 10.21 -32.03
CA ASN A 407 -9.72 10.54 -31.73
C ASN A 407 -9.85 11.32 -30.41
N TYR A 408 -9.13 10.89 -29.39
CA TYR A 408 -9.12 11.56 -28.10
C TYR A 408 -8.56 12.99 -28.17
N LEU A 409 -7.44 13.18 -28.87
CA LEU A 409 -6.80 14.49 -29.01
C LEU A 409 -7.65 15.54 -29.74
N ARG A 410 -8.64 15.14 -30.54
CA ARG A 410 -9.60 16.06 -31.20
C ARG A 410 -10.48 16.84 -30.21
N ASN A 411 -10.58 16.38 -28.98
CA ASN A 411 -11.34 17.04 -27.94
C ASN A 411 -10.63 18.27 -27.37
N PHE A 412 -9.35 18.50 -27.72
CA PHE A 412 -8.54 19.56 -27.16
C PHE A 412 -7.85 20.39 -28.25
N LYS A 413 -7.66 21.68 -27.98
CA LYS A 413 -6.78 22.53 -28.81
C LYS A 413 -5.32 22.23 -28.44
N VAL A 414 -4.78 21.12 -28.96
CA VAL A 414 -3.42 20.68 -28.64
C VAL A 414 -2.41 21.53 -29.43
N LYS A 415 -1.39 22.03 -28.72
CA LYS A 415 -0.28 22.79 -29.28
C LYS A 415 0.99 21.96 -29.41
N LYS A 416 1.24 21.09 -28.44
CA LYS A 416 2.43 20.28 -28.36
C LYS A 416 2.13 18.92 -27.72
N ILE A 417 2.75 17.88 -28.24
CA ILE A 417 2.71 16.51 -27.70
C ILE A 417 4.14 16.10 -27.34
N MET A 418 4.33 15.66 -26.11
CA MET A 418 5.54 15.00 -25.63
C MET A 418 5.22 13.51 -25.49
N ILE A 419 5.89 12.65 -26.24
CA ILE A 419 5.58 11.23 -26.29
C ILE A 419 6.81 10.37 -25.99
N ASP A 420 6.67 9.38 -25.09
CA ASP A 420 7.72 8.37 -24.90
C ASP A 420 7.86 7.51 -26.17
N ALA A 421 9.04 7.56 -26.73
CA ALA A 421 9.41 6.80 -27.93
C ALA A 421 10.48 5.73 -27.64
N THR A 422 10.71 5.39 -26.38
CA THR A 422 11.77 4.46 -25.96
C THR A 422 11.54 3.06 -26.55
N LYS A 423 10.28 2.64 -26.60
CA LYS A 423 9.87 1.31 -27.10
C LYS A 423 9.26 1.34 -28.52
N GLU A 424 8.80 2.51 -28.99
CA GLU A 424 8.08 2.65 -30.26
C GLU A 424 8.30 4.03 -30.92
N GLU A 425 9.34 4.15 -31.72
CA GLU A 425 9.66 5.41 -32.44
C GLU A 425 8.64 5.75 -33.54
N GLY A 426 7.96 4.75 -34.12
CA GLY A 426 7.06 4.95 -35.25
C GLY A 426 5.76 5.68 -34.91
N MET A 427 5.32 5.66 -33.66
CA MET A 427 4.09 6.32 -33.23
C MET A 427 4.20 7.85 -33.32
N SER A 428 5.32 8.41 -32.87
CA SER A 428 5.57 9.86 -32.92
C SER A 428 5.59 10.38 -34.37
N ASP A 429 6.24 9.66 -35.28
CA ASP A 429 6.30 10.01 -36.70
C ASP A 429 4.90 9.99 -37.35
N ARG A 430 4.10 8.96 -37.04
CA ARG A 430 2.71 8.84 -37.54
C ARG A 430 1.82 9.96 -37.02
N LEU A 431 1.95 10.33 -35.73
CA LEU A 431 1.21 11.45 -35.15
C LEU A 431 1.62 12.77 -35.80
N GLN A 432 2.91 13.01 -36.02
CA GLN A 432 3.40 14.24 -36.67
C GLN A 432 2.87 14.39 -38.10
N VAL A 433 2.78 13.29 -38.88
CA VAL A 433 2.25 13.30 -40.23
C VAL A 433 0.76 13.67 -40.26
N ASN A 434 -0.03 13.14 -39.33
CA ASN A 434 -1.48 13.38 -39.30
C ASN A 434 -1.89 14.63 -38.50
N LEU A 435 -0.98 15.19 -37.72
CA LEU A 435 -1.19 16.42 -36.94
C LEU A 435 -0.14 17.48 -37.32
N PRO A 436 -0.15 17.99 -38.59
CA PRO A 436 0.94 18.84 -39.10
C PRO A 436 1.06 20.18 -38.38
N ASN A 437 0.00 20.66 -37.74
CA ASN A 437 -0.03 21.92 -37.01
C ASN A 437 0.32 21.77 -35.51
N ILE A 438 0.58 20.54 -35.05
CA ILE A 438 0.93 20.23 -33.67
C ILE A 438 2.41 19.81 -33.63
N GLU A 439 3.17 20.38 -32.70
CA GLU A 439 4.54 19.96 -32.47
C GLU A 439 4.55 18.61 -31.73
N VAL A 440 5.02 17.56 -32.37
CA VAL A 440 5.19 16.23 -31.75
C VAL A 440 6.65 16.00 -31.44
N VAL A 441 6.97 15.85 -30.15
CA VAL A 441 8.34 15.63 -29.65
C VAL A 441 8.50 14.20 -29.19
N SER A 442 9.34 13.46 -29.90
CA SER A 442 9.75 12.09 -29.54
C SER A 442 10.76 12.14 -28.38
N CYS A 443 10.42 11.54 -27.26
CA CYS A 443 11.22 11.49 -26.04
C CYS A 443 11.80 10.09 -25.83
N ILE A 444 13.11 9.99 -25.62
CA ILE A 444 13.77 8.72 -25.27
C ILE A 444 14.15 8.79 -23.80
N PHE A 445 13.67 7.89 -22.99
CA PHE A 445 13.88 7.83 -21.54
C PHE A 445 15.28 7.34 -21.18
N SER A 446 16.29 8.17 -21.50
CA SER A 446 17.61 8.02 -20.91
C SER A 446 17.61 8.50 -19.45
N SER A 447 18.58 8.05 -18.64
CA SER A 447 18.71 8.52 -17.24
C SER A 447 18.83 10.05 -17.15
N GLN A 448 19.49 10.69 -18.11
CA GLN A 448 19.61 12.16 -18.17
C GLN A 448 18.28 12.84 -18.55
N PHE A 449 17.50 12.23 -19.44
CA PHE A 449 16.19 12.75 -19.82
C PHE A 449 15.20 12.63 -18.65
N LYS A 450 15.10 11.45 -18.00
CA LYS A 450 14.27 11.27 -16.82
C LYS A 450 14.67 12.21 -15.66
N ASP A 451 15.96 12.42 -15.43
CA ASP A 451 16.47 13.42 -14.46
C ASP A 451 15.92 14.82 -14.74
N ARG A 452 16.04 15.29 -15.99
CA ARG A 452 15.52 16.61 -16.38
C ARG A 452 14.01 16.69 -16.23
N MET A 453 13.31 15.68 -16.72
CA MET A 453 11.86 15.59 -16.70
C MET A 453 11.31 15.67 -15.27
N TYR A 454 11.81 14.83 -14.39
CA TYR A 454 11.34 14.77 -13.00
C TYR A 454 11.83 15.97 -12.16
N LYS A 455 13.01 16.51 -12.38
CA LYS A 455 13.42 17.77 -11.73
C LYS A 455 12.52 18.94 -12.13
N THR A 456 12.05 18.97 -13.37
CA THR A 456 11.11 19.98 -13.84
C THR A 456 9.76 19.83 -13.14
N LEU A 457 9.24 18.61 -13.03
CA LEU A 457 8.01 18.32 -12.31
C LEU A 457 8.15 18.61 -10.80
N ASP A 458 9.22 18.15 -10.14
CA ASP A 458 9.50 18.40 -8.71
C ASP A 458 9.53 19.90 -8.39
N SER A 459 10.21 20.68 -9.23
CA SER A 459 10.23 22.14 -9.09
C SER A 459 8.86 22.78 -9.27
N SER A 460 8.08 22.32 -10.25
CA SER A 460 6.72 22.82 -10.49
C SER A 460 5.78 22.52 -9.34
N ILE A 461 5.87 21.33 -8.78
CA ILE A 461 5.12 20.87 -7.60
C ILE A 461 5.49 21.70 -6.36
N LYS A 462 6.78 21.77 -6.03
CA LYS A 462 7.26 22.48 -4.82
C LYS A 462 6.93 23.96 -4.82
N CYS A 463 6.84 24.57 -6.00
CA CYS A 463 6.46 25.97 -6.15
C CYS A 463 4.95 26.19 -6.35
N GLY A 464 4.11 25.15 -6.23
CA GLY A 464 2.66 25.24 -6.40
C GLY A 464 2.24 25.70 -7.80
N ARG A 465 3.06 25.41 -8.82
CA ARG A 465 2.76 25.80 -10.20
C ARG A 465 1.96 24.78 -10.98
N SER A 466 1.95 23.53 -10.53
CA SER A 466 1.15 22.46 -11.16
C SER A 466 0.01 22.04 -10.25
N THR A 467 -1.19 21.96 -10.81
CA THR A 467 -2.40 21.52 -10.09
C THR A 467 -3.11 20.41 -10.85
N TYR A 468 -3.93 19.67 -10.14
CA TYR A 468 -4.78 18.61 -10.72
C TYR A 468 -6.23 18.73 -10.21
N PRO A 469 -7.23 18.26 -10.97
CA PRO A 469 -8.62 18.31 -10.56
C PRO A 469 -8.90 17.29 -9.45
N CYS A 470 -9.67 17.68 -8.45
CA CYS A 470 -10.03 16.82 -7.32
C CYS A 470 -11.43 17.10 -6.76
N ASP A 471 -12.36 17.57 -7.60
CA ASP A 471 -13.77 17.63 -7.25
C ASP A 471 -14.34 16.21 -7.04
N GLU A 472 -15.50 16.11 -6.38
CA GLU A 472 -16.11 14.83 -5.99
C GLU A 472 -16.35 13.89 -7.18
N GLU A 473 -16.75 14.44 -8.33
CA GLU A 473 -16.96 13.66 -9.54
C GLU A 473 -15.65 13.10 -10.06
N THR A 474 -14.60 13.91 -10.10
CA THR A 474 -13.26 13.49 -10.51
C THR A 474 -12.67 12.45 -9.58
N GLN A 475 -12.82 12.62 -8.25
CA GLN A 475 -12.29 11.67 -7.26
C GLN A 475 -12.92 10.28 -7.38
N ALA A 476 -14.14 10.18 -7.85
CA ALA A 476 -14.84 8.91 -8.08
C ALA A 476 -14.31 8.13 -9.31
N THR A 477 -13.50 8.77 -10.15
CA THR A 477 -13.01 8.15 -11.39
C THR A 477 -11.81 7.24 -11.15
N ARG A 478 -11.67 6.20 -11.98
CA ARG A 478 -10.55 5.25 -11.92
C ARG A 478 -9.21 5.94 -12.21
N GLU A 479 -9.20 6.85 -13.18
CA GLU A 479 -8.01 7.58 -13.59
C GLU A 479 -7.45 8.43 -12.45
N TYR A 480 -8.32 9.16 -11.74
CA TYR A 480 -7.89 9.93 -10.57
C TYR A 480 -7.28 9.03 -9.50
N GLN A 481 -7.95 7.93 -9.18
CA GLN A 481 -7.49 7.01 -8.14
C GLN A 481 -6.13 6.41 -8.47
N LYS A 482 -5.91 6.02 -9.74
CA LYS A 482 -4.62 5.54 -10.22
C LYS A 482 -3.54 6.63 -10.21
N PHE A 483 -3.89 7.84 -10.65
CA PHE A 483 -2.97 8.99 -10.60
C PHE A 483 -2.49 9.26 -9.18
N ILE A 484 -3.40 9.32 -8.21
CA ILE A 484 -3.05 9.55 -6.80
C ILE A 484 -2.23 8.40 -6.23
N GLU A 485 -2.57 7.15 -6.58
CA GLU A 485 -1.82 5.97 -6.15
C GLU A 485 -0.39 6.01 -6.68
N GLN A 486 -0.21 6.15 -7.99
CA GLN A 486 1.11 6.15 -8.61
C GLN A 486 1.96 7.34 -8.15
N MET A 487 1.38 8.54 -8.05
CA MET A 487 2.09 9.72 -7.52
C MET A 487 2.49 9.55 -6.04
N GLY A 488 1.65 8.92 -5.23
CA GLY A 488 1.93 8.64 -3.83
C GLY A 488 2.93 7.51 -3.60
N GLU A 489 3.18 6.68 -4.60
CA GLU A 489 4.10 5.55 -4.53
C GLU A 489 5.39 5.76 -5.34
N LEU A 490 5.47 6.80 -6.16
CA LEU A 490 6.63 7.11 -6.98
C LEU A 490 7.86 7.35 -6.09
N GLU A 491 8.86 6.50 -6.26
CA GLU A 491 10.13 6.60 -5.55
C GLU A 491 11.13 7.47 -6.30
N LYS A 492 11.92 8.25 -5.57
CA LYS A 492 13.08 8.96 -6.11
C LYS A 492 14.36 8.50 -5.44
N ASP A 493 15.35 8.26 -6.24
CA ASP A 493 16.70 7.90 -5.82
C ASP A 493 17.72 8.81 -6.53
N PHE A 494 18.95 8.89 -6.02
CA PHE A 494 20.02 9.65 -6.64
C PHE A 494 21.17 8.73 -7.03
N ARG A 495 21.50 8.69 -8.33
CA ARG A 495 22.71 8.03 -8.84
C ARG A 495 23.74 9.10 -9.18
N GLY A 496 24.60 9.42 -8.22
CA GLY A 496 25.47 10.58 -8.29
C GLY A 496 24.65 11.88 -8.22
N GLN A 497 24.65 12.69 -9.29
CA GLN A 497 23.86 13.92 -9.37
C GLN A 497 22.52 13.78 -10.11
N LEU A 498 22.26 12.59 -10.66
CA LEU A 498 21.04 12.33 -11.42
C LEU A 498 19.92 11.84 -10.48
N MET A 499 18.79 12.50 -10.54
CA MET A 499 17.55 12.04 -9.93
C MET A 499 16.98 10.90 -10.81
N VAL A 500 16.70 9.77 -10.20
CA VAL A 500 16.06 8.62 -10.84
C VAL A 500 14.73 8.40 -10.15
N CYS A 501 13.63 8.54 -10.88
CA CYS A 501 12.31 8.23 -10.39
C CYS A 501 11.80 6.95 -11.04
N HIS A 502 11.16 6.12 -10.25
CA HIS A 502 10.63 4.82 -10.68
C HIS A 502 9.51 4.37 -9.73
N HIS A 503 8.67 3.47 -10.23
CA HIS A 503 7.72 2.77 -9.37
C HIS A 503 8.46 1.86 -8.36
N PRO A 504 7.84 1.51 -7.22
CA PRO A 504 8.38 0.54 -6.27
C PRO A 504 8.71 -0.81 -6.94
N ASP A 505 9.79 -1.46 -6.51
CA ASP A 505 10.15 -2.80 -7.01
C ASP A 505 9.21 -3.88 -6.44
N ARG A 506 7.96 -3.82 -6.88
CA ARG A 506 6.92 -4.80 -6.57
C ARG A 506 6.07 -5.08 -7.80
N ARG A 507 5.54 -6.29 -7.89
CA ARG A 507 4.69 -6.69 -9.01
C ARG A 507 3.38 -5.87 -9.01
N GLY A 508 3.08 -5.25 -10.13
CA GLY A 508 1.85 -4.46 -10.34
C GLY A 508 1.99 -2.98 -9.97
N ALA A 509 3.18 -2.51 -9.58
CA ALA A 509 3.46 -1.09 -9.45
C ALA A 509 3.79 -0.48 -10.81
N HIS A 510 3.28 0.73 -11.08
CA HIS A 510 3.40 1.43 -12.35
C HIS A 510 3.67 2.91 -12.11
N ASP A 511 4.26 3.61 -13.08
CA ASP A 511 4.56 5.05 -13.07
C ASP A 511 4.02 5.79 -14.29
N ASP A 512 3.13 5.17 -15.08
CA ASP A 512 2.62 5.68 -16.37
C ASP A 512 1.94 7.06 -16.23
N TYR A 513 1.12 7.25 -15.19
CA TYR A 513 0.48 8.55 -14.90
C TYR A 513 1.50 9.60 -14.48
N CYS A 514 2.56 9.20 -13.77
CA CYS A 514 3.63 10.09 -13.35
C CYS A 514 4.48 10.51 -14.54
N ASP A 515 4.89 9.56 -15.37
CA ASP A 515 5.70 9.80 -16.57
C ASP A 515 4.95 10.68 -17.58
N SER A 516 3.66 10.39 -17.84
CA SER A 516 2.83 11.20 -18.75
C SER A 516 2.65 12.64 -18.25
N TRP A 517 2.42 12.85 -16.94
CA TRP A 517 2.33 14.19 -16.37
C TRP A 517 3.67 14.93 -16.43
N ALA A 518 4.76 14.26 -16.09
CA ALA A 518 6.10 14.84 -16.13
C ALA A 518 6.50 15.26 -17.56
N LEU A 519 6.13 14.46 -18.58
CA LEU A 519 6.31 14.80 -19.99
C LEU A 519 5.50 16.05 -20.37
N ALA A 520 4.24 16.13 -19.97
CA ALA A 520 3.39 17.28 -20.27
C ALA A 520 3.95 18.57 -19.65
N VAL A 521 4.35 18.53 -18.37
CA VAL A 521 4.94 19.66 -17.67
C VAL A 521 6.29 20.07 -18.29
N LEU A 522 7.12 19.10 -18.69
CA LEU A 522 8.36 19.38 -19.42
C LEU A 522 8.09 20.11 -20.73
N GLY A 523 7.03 19.70 -21.47
CA GLY A 523 6.62 20.36 -22.71
C GLY A 523 6.24 21.83 -22.53
N ALA A 524 5.63 22.19 -21.41
CA ALA A 524 5.33 23.57 -21.03
C ALA A 524 6.62 24.37 -20.74
N HIS A 525 7.62 23.73 -20.16
CA HIS A 525 8.90 24.33 -19.78
C HIS A 525 9.83 24.60 -20.96
N ASP A 526 9.72 23.87 -22.05
CA ASP A 526 10.56 24.04 -23.24
C ASP A 526 10.37 25.40 -23.96
N LYS A 527 9.35 26.14 -23.57
CA LYS A 527 9.12 27.53 -24.07
C LYS A 527 9.58 28.61 -23.08
N CYS A 528 10.26 28.24 -21.98
CA CYS A 528 10.82 29.23 -21.07
C CYS A 528 11.91 30.01 -21.76
N GLU A 529 11.66 31.29 -22.03
CA GLU A 529 12.67 32.23 -22.56
C GLU A 529 13.62 32.62 -21.42
N GLU A 530 14.93 32.43 -21.64
CA GLU A 530 15.96 32.99 -20.78
C GLU A 530 16.06 34.51 -21.03
N ILE A 531 15.60 35.30 -20.08
CA ILE A 531 15.83 36.74 -20.11
C ILE A 531 17.22 37.01 -19.52
N ARG A 532 18.15 37.43 -20.35
CA ARG A 532 19.49 37.80 -19.92
C ARG A 532 19.48 39.23 -19.38
N VAL A 533 19.86 39.41 -18.11
CA VAL A 533 20.09 40.73 -17.54
C VAL A 533 21.43 41.29 -18.07
N GLN A 534 21.48 42.58 -18.46
CA GLN A 534 22.65 43.23 -19.01
C GLN A 534 23.91 43.01 -18.14
N GLY A 535 24.96 42.44 -18.73
CA GLY A 535 26.25 42.18 -18.08
C GLY A 535 26.83 40.79 -18.31
N TYR A 536 26.13 39.90 -19.00
CA TYR A 536 26.53 38.52 -19.13
C TYR A 536 27.41 38.22 -20.34
N GLN A 537 28.65 37.78 -20.10
CA GLN A 537 29.45 37.09 -21.11
C GLN A 537 29.17 35.60 -21.10
N GLU A 538 28.90 35.01 -22.25
CA GLU A 538 28.58 33.60 -22.43
C GLU A 538 29.64 32.68 -21.81
N ASN A 539 29.32 32.04 -20.71
CA ASN A 539 30.04 30.84 -20.32
C ASN A 539 29.36 29.63 -20.95
N LYS A 540 30.00 29.09 -21.98
CA LYS A 540 29.56 28.00 -22.89
C LYS A 540 29.10 26.71 -22.23
N ILE A 541 29.07 26.59 -20.91
CA ILE A 541 28.85 25.32 -20.22
C ILE A 541 27.35 24.96 -20.14
N PHE A 542 26.44 25.93 -20.01
CA PHE A 542 25.00 25.66 -19.95
C PHE A 542 24.30 25.60 -21.30
N SER A 543 24.76 26.39 -22.27
CA SER A 543 24.22 26.40 -23.65
C SER A 543 24.66 25.18 -24.47
N SER A 544 25.81 24.57 -24.14
CA SER A 544 26.32 23.39 -24.88
C SER A 544 25.57 22.08 -24.60
N HIS A 545 24.99 21.93 -23.41
CA HIS A 545 24.25 20.71 -23.09
C HIS A 545 22.82 20.73 -23.68
N SER A 546 22.12 21.83 -23.60
CA SER A 546 20.77 21.91 -24.21
C SER A 546 20.85 22.01 -25.74
N LYS A 547 21.72 22.85 -26.31
CA LYS A 547 21.90 22.93 -27.76
C LYS A 547 22.52 21.68 -28.38
N GLY A 548 23.36 20.94 -27.64
CA GLY A 548 23.92 19.67 -28.11
C GLY A 548 22.90 18.56 -28.27
N MET A 549 21.88 18.52 -27.42
CA MET A 549 20.80 17.53 -27.47
C MET A 549 19.77 17.86 -28.55
N TYR A 550 19.38 19.14 -28.67
CA TYR A 550 18.48 19.59 -29.75
C TYR A 550 19.11 19.50 -31.13
N THR A 551 20.42 19.81 -31.30
CA THR A 551 21.10 19.65 -32.59
C THR A 551 21.29 18.20 -33.01
N ARG A 552 21.32 17.24 -32.08
CA ARG A 552 21.33 15.82 -32.45
C ARG A 552 19.96 15.33 -32.91
N ILE A 553 18.87 15.72 -32.26
CA ILE A 553 17.51 15.37 -32.67
C ILE A 553 17.20 15.98 -34.05
N ASN A 554 17.51 17.25 -34.28
CA ASN A 554 17.31 17.88 -35.58
C ASN A 554 18.27 17.40 -36.70
N LYS A 555 19.46 16.88 -36.37
CA LYS A 555 20.35 16.29 -37.39
C LYS A 555 19.88 14.91 -37.87
N TYR A 556 19.16 14.15 -37.06
CA TYR A 556 18.59 12.89 -37.53
C TYR A 556 17.38 13.09 -38.45
N THR A 557 16.53 14.07 -38.16
CA THR A 557 15.41 14.42 -39.06
C THR A 557 15.86 15.08 -40.38
N ALA A 558 16.96 15.85 -40.36
CA ALA A 558 17.47 16.49 -41.58
C ALA A 558 18.28 15.56 -42.51
N ARG A 559 18.83 14.43 -42.00
CA ARG A 559 19.57 13.47 -42.86
C ARG A 559 18.68 12.49 -43.63
N ARG A 560 17.39 12.38 -43.30
CA ARG A 560 16.45 11.57 -44.08
C ARG A 560 15.71 12.35 -45.20
N ARG A 561 16.02 13.64 -45.37
CA ARG A 561 15.47 14.48 -46.48
C ARG A 561 16.49 14.79 -47.57
N ARG A 562 17.53 13.96 -47.73
CA ARG A 562 18.38 13.96 -48.94
C ARG A 562 18.51 12.57 -49.52
#